data_8e52d2d5d8debacbbbc183bfa97bf0b7
#
_entry.id   8e52d2d5d8debacbbbc183bfa97bf0b7
#
_cell.length_a   1.000
_cell.length_b   1.000
_cell.length_c   1.000
_cell.angle_alpha   90.00
_cell.angle_beta   90.00
_cell.angle_gamma   90.00
#
_symmetry.space_group_name_H-M   'P 1'
#
loop_
_entity.id
_entity.type
_entity.pdbx_description
1 polymer ?
#
loop_
_entity_poly.entity_id
_entity_poly.type
_entity_poly.pdbx_seq_one_letter_code
_entity_poly.pdbx_strand_id
1 'polypeptide(L)' 'MVSQNTSREIRAGDKVKVNLQVVAENGMFDSDEQEKQFEYLQMHPDEVFTVAGIFNEAPAPYQLDHPIVGATSFYAEELI' A
#
# COMPACT_ATOMS: atom_id res chain seq x y z
N MET A 1 10.71 -9.42 24.24
CA MET A 1 10.29 -9.10 23.82
C MET A 1 9.97 -8.98 23.00
N VAL A 2 9.74 -8.81 22.41
CA VAL A 2 9.37 -8.57 21.77
C VAL A 2 8.97 -8.43 20.94
N SER A 3 8.61 -8.40 20.51
CA SER A 3 8.26 -8.12 19.67
C SER A 3 7.64 -7.69 19.15
N GLN A 4 7.50 -7.41 18.97
CA GLN A 4 6.88 -7.01 18.39
C GLN A 4 6.63 -6.55 17.51
N ASN A 5 6.56 -6.23 17.71
CA ASN A 5 6.25 -5.58 16.78
C ASN A 5 6.26 -5.86 15.53
N THR A 6 5.99 -6.58 15.24
CA THR A 6 5.95 -7.06 13.92
C THR A 6 4.84 -6.43 13.12
N SER A 7 3.75 -6.13 13.72
CA SER A 7 2.68 -5.44 13.03
C SER A 7 2.62 -4.02 13.54
N ARG A 8 2.81 -3.10 12.60
CA ARG A 8 2.64 -1.70 12.87
C ARG A 8 1.17 -1.36 12.75
N GLU A 9 0.65 -0.64 13.71
CA GLU A 9 -0.74 -0.18 13.63
C GLU A 9 -0.81 1.02 12.72
N ILE A 10 -1.38 0.82 11.54
CA ILE A 10 -1.55 1.87 10.54
C ILE A 10 -2.96 2.43 10.66
N ARG A 11 -3.08 3.75 10.68
CA ARG A 11 -4.36 4.44 10.84
C ARG A 11 -4.60 5.39 9.68
N ALA A 12 -5.86 5.72 9.46
CA ALA A 12 -6.21 6.76 8.49
C ALA A 12 -5.50 8.05 8.85
N GLY A 13 -4.91 8.71 7.86
CA GLY A 13 -4.13 9.91 8.05
C GLY A 13 -2.65 9.68 8.22
N ASP A 14 -2.23 8.45 8.46
CA ASP A 14 -0.81 8.13 8.61
C ASP A 14 -0.07 8.30 7.28
N LYS A 15 1.22 8.61 7.38
CA LYS A 15 2.10 8.74 6.21
C LYS A 15 2.86 7.43 6.04
N VAL A 16 2.83 6.89 4.83
CA VAL A 16 3.47 5.61 4.52
C VAL A 16 4.15 5.69 3.17
N LYS A 17 5.09 4.78 2.95
CA LYS A 17 5.67 4.52 1.63
C LYS A 17 5.26 3.12 1.21
N VAL A 18 5.28 2.88 -0.10
CA VAL A 18 4.96 1.55 -0.63
C VAL A 18 6.25 0.77 -0.82
N ASN A 19 6.26 -0.46 -0.31
CA ASN A 19 7.38 -1.37 -0.50
C ASN A 19 7.20 -2.08 -1.85
N LEU A 20 7.86 -1.55 -2.88
CA LEU A 20 7.73 -2.07 -4.25
C LEU A 20 8.12 -3.52 -4.38
N GLN A 21 9.13 -3.96 -3.64
CA GLN A 21 9.57 -5.34 -3.71
C GLN A 21 8.45 -6.29 -3.28
N VAL A 22 7.77 -5.96 -2.19
CA VAL A 22 6.67 -6.78 -1.68
C VAL A 22 5.50 -6.75 -2.65
N VAL A 23 5.17 -5.58 -3.20
CA VAL A 23 4.10 -5.47 -4.20
C VAL A 23 4.40 -6.34 -5.40
N ALA A 24 5.64 -6.31 -5.89
CA ALA A 24 6.04 -7.12 -7.03
C ALA A 24 5.97 -8.61 -6.70
N GLU A 25 6.35 -9.00 -5.49
CA GLU A 25 6.28 -10.40 -5.07
C GLU A 25 4.85 -10.91 -4.96
N ASN A 26 3.94 -10.04 -4.53
CA ASN A 26 2.53 -10.41 -4.42
C ASN A 26 1.86 -10.57 -5.78
N GLY A 27 2.35 -9.90 -6.80
CA GLY A 27 2.04 -10.19 -8.20
C GLY A 27 0.61 -10.01 -8.65
N MET A 28 -0.14 -9.14 -8.03
CA MET A 28 -1.57 -8.96 -8.34
C MET A 28 -1.76 -7.87 -9.40
N PHE A 29 -1.50 -8.21 -10.65
CA PHE A 29 -1.61 -7.27 -11.76
C PHE A 29 -2.72 -7.68 -12.72
N ASP A 30 -3.93 -7.82 -12.18
CA ASP A 30 -5.06 -8.34 -12.94
C ASP A 30 -5.86 -7.28 -13.66
N SER A 31 -5.55 -6.00 -13.47
CA SER A 31 -6.29 -4.91 -14.08
C SER A 31 -5.35 -3.82 -14.57
N ASP A 32 -5.87 -2.99 -15.50
CA ASP A 32 -5.10 -1.84 -15.99
C ASP A 32 -4.77 -0.86 -14.87
N GLU A 33 -5.68 -0.71 -13.92
CA GLU A 33 -5.45 0.17 -12.77
C GLU A 33 -4.27 -0.30 -11.94
N GLN A 34 -4.16 -1.60 -11.71
CA GLN A 34 -3.04 -2.15 -10.95
C GLN A 34 -1.73 -1.97 -11.69
N GLU A 35 -1.74 -2.15 -13.01
CA GLU A 35 -0.54 -1.94 -13.81
C GLU A 35 -0.10 -0.48 -13.77
N LYS A 36 -1.03 0.44 -13.91
CA LYS A 36 -0.72 1.88 -13.83
C LYS A 36 -0.22 2.26 -12.45
N GLN A 37 -0.82 1.69 -11.42
CA GLN A 37 -0.41 1.91 -10.04
C GLN A 37 1.03 1.48 -9.83
N PHE A 38 1.37 0.28 -10.29
CA PHE A 38 2.73 -0.24 -10.14
C PHE A 38 3.73 0.59 -10.94
N GLU A 39 3.37 0.96 -12.16
CA GLU A 39 4.22 1.80 -13.00
C GLU A 39 4.51 3.14 -12.32
N TYR A 40 3.48 3.78 -11.77
CA TYR A 40 3.65 5.02 -11.04
C TYR A 40 4.61 4.85 -9.86
N LEU A 41 4.43 3.78 -9.11
CA LEU A 41 5.27 3.51 -7.94
C LEU A 41 6.73 3.26 -8.32
N GLN A 42 6.96 2.62 -9.47
CA GLN A 42 8.32 2.41 -9.98
C GLN A 42 9.00 3.74 -10.33
N MET A 43 8.23 4.69 -10.83
CA MET A 43 8.76 6.00 -11.18
C MET A 43 8.96 6.91 -9.98
N HIS A 44 8.27 6.62 -8.88
CA HIS A 44 8.30 7.45 -7.67
C HIS A 44 8.50 6.58 -6.43
N PRO A 45 9.64 5.87 -6.32
CA PRO A 45 9.81 4.85 -5.29
C PRO A 45 9.86 5.39 -3.85
N ASP A 46 10.18 6.67 -3.68
CA ASP A 46 10.30 7.27 -2.35
C ASP A 46 9.14 8.19 -2.00
N GLU A 47 8.09 8.19 -2.80
CA GLU A 47 6.96 9.08 -2.53
C GLU A 47 6.22 8.63 -1.28
N VAL A 48 5.85 9.61 -0.44
CA VAL A 48 5.09 9.36 0.78
C VAL A 48 3.61 9.57 0.48
N PHE A 49 2.79 8.63 0.92
CA PHE A 49 1.34 8.69 0.73
C PHE A 49 0.63 8.79 2.06
N THR A 50 -0.59 9.32 2.04
CA THR A 50 -1.44 9.39 3.22
C THR A 50 -2.46 8.26 3.15
N VAL A 51 -2.65 7.55 4.25
CA VAL A 51 -3.68 6.52 4.33
C VAL A 51 -5.04 7.20 4.36
N ALA A 52 -5.85 6.94 3.32
CA ALA A 52 -7.17 7.58 3.20
C ALA A 52 -8.23 6.83 3.99
N GLY A 53 -8.12 5.50 4.06
CA GLY A 53 -9.11 4.72 4.76
C GLY A 53 -8.64 3.31 5.03
N ILE A 54 -9.35 2.63 5.92
CA ILE A 54 -9.05 1.26 6.32
C ILE A 54 -10.34 0.45 6.18
N PHE A 55 -10.28 -0.60 5.37
CA PHE A 55 -11.42 -1.49 5.12
C PHE A 55 -11.16 -2.83 5.78
N ASN A 56 -11.53 -2.95 7.05
CA ASN A 56 -11.16 -4.10 7.88
C ASN A 56 -11.65 -5.43 7.35
N GLU A 57 -12.72 -5.43 6.54
CA GLU A 57 -13.27 -6.66 6.00
C GLU A 57 -12.66 -7.04 4.65
N ALA A 58 -11.83 -6.18 4.06
CA ALA A 58 -11.18 -6.47 2.81
C ALA A 58 -9.88 -7.21 3.05
N PRO A 59 -9.46 -8.11 2.11
CA PRO A 59 -8.17 -8.79 2.24
C PRO A 59 -7.01 -7.80 2.30
N ALA A 60 -7.07 -6.71 1.51
CA ALA A 60 -6.08 -5.64 1.54
C ALA A 60 -6.75 -4.39 2.12
N PRO A 61 -6.58 -4.11 3.41
CA PRO A 61 -7.43 -3.13 4.09
C PRO A 61 -7.07 -1.66 3.90
N TYR A 62 -5.87 -1.35 3.39
CA TYR A 62 -5.38 0.04 3.42
C TYR A 62 -5.51 0.71 2.06
N GLN A 63 -6.25 1.82 2.02
CA GLN A 63 -6.37 2.65 0.83
C GLN A 63 -5.56 3.93 0.99
N LEU A 64 -4.80 4.28 -0.06
CA LEU A 64 -3.98 5.48 -0.04
C LEU A 64 -4.69 6.63 -0.75
N ASP A 65 -4.46 7.84 -0.27
CA ASP A 65 -5.05 9.05 -0.83
C ASP A 65 -4.21 9.53 -2.00
N HIS A 66 -4.50 8.98 -3.18
CA HIS A 66 -3.78 9.33 -4.40
C HIS A 66 -4.63 8.90 -5.59
N PRO A 67 -4.73 9.73 -6.64
CA PRO A 67 -5.61 9.41 -7.77
C PRO A 67 -5.22 8.15 -8.53
N ILE A 68 -3.93 7.82 -8.59
CA ILE A 68 -3.47 6.62 -9.28
C ILE A 68 -3.24 5.49 -8.29
N VAL A 69 -2.43 5.74 -7.26
CA VAL A 69 -2.02 4.71 -6.29
C VAL A 69 -3.19 4.29 -5.41
N GLY A 70 -4.17 5.17 -5.21
CA GLY A 70 -5.36 4.86 -4.43
C GLY A 70 -6.43 4.07 -5.17
N ALA A 71 -6.18 3.69 -6.43
CA ALA A 71 -7.17 2.95 -7.22
C ALA A 71 -7.44 1.56 -6.66
N THR A 72 -6.45 0.94 -6.01
CA THR A 72 -6.62 -0.32 -5.31
C THR A 72 -6.06 -0.19 -3.90
N SER A 73 -6.39 -1.15 -3.05
CA SER A 73 -5.93 -1.12 -1.66
C SER A 73 -4.69 -2.00 -1.48
N PHE A 74 -4.06 -1.85 -0.32
CA PHE A 74 -2.78 -2.50 -0.02
C PHE A 74 -2.88 -3.36 1.23
N TYR A 75 -2.03 -4.37 1.29
CA TYR A 75 -1.76 -5.12 2.52
C TYR A 75 -0.81 -4.34 3.41
N ALA A 76 -0.87 -4.60 4.71
CA ALA A 76 0.03 -3.94 5.66
C ALA A 76 1.50 -4.17 5.31
N GLU A 77 1.83 -5.37 4.84
CA GLU A 77 3.20 -5.73 4.48
C GLU A 77 3.74 -4.95 3.29
N GLU A 78 2.85 -4.40 2.48
CA GLU A 78 3.22 -3.61 1.31
C GLU A 78 3.52 -2.15 1.66
N LEU A 79 3.29 -1.75 2.91
CA LEU A 79 3.48 -0.37 3.37
C LEU A 79 4.63 -0.30 4.38
N ILE A 80 5.35 0.81 4.32
CA ILE A 80 6.48 1.04 5.22
C ILE A 80 6.20 2.25 6.10
#